data_f82428117290a41071e146ce784cabdd
#
_entry.id   f82428117290a41071e146ce784cabdd
#
_cell.length_a   1.000
_cell.length_b   1.000
_cell.length_c   1.000
_cell.angle_alpha   90.00
_cell.angle_beta   90.00
_cell.angle_gamma   90.00
#
_symmetry.space_group_name_H-M   'P 1'
#
loop_
_entity.id
_entity.type
_entity.pdbx_description
1 polymer ?
#
loop_
_entity_poly.entity_id
_entity_poly.type
_entity_poly.pdbx_seq_one_letter_code
_entity_poly.pdbx_strand_id
1 'polypeptide(L)'
;MLHYNFYESKNQSKQLLVMLHGFISDATTYHSHIERLVEHTNVLTIDLPGHGLDTSSMDDVWDFPFITRQLDEVLIQYQTYDVFLLGYSMGGRVALYYAIHGNETLSGLLLESTSAGIQDETDKVERAQVDAARAKVLEIAGLDIFVNDWEKLPLFRSQYNLAPEIRQSIRNNRMNQDAHRLAKALRDYGTGHMPNLWSHLSSIRIPTLILVGEKDKKFVQIGQQLENHLQDSHKVQISNVGHTIHVEDSTEFDTIILGFLKEEQND
;
A
#
# COMPACT_ATOMS: atom_id res chain seq x y z
N MET A 1 8.73 -6.28 15.68
CA MET A 1 8.39 -4.89 15.27
C MET A 1 8.86 -4.69 13.83
N LEU A 2 8.03 -4.10 12.97
CA LEU A 2 8.35 -3.80 11.58
C LEU A 2 9.51 -2.81 11.47
N HIS A 3 10.28 -2.91 10.38
CA HIS A 3 11.27 -1.88 10.05
C HIS A 3 10.56 -0.63 9.53
N TYR A 4 10.98 0.55 10.00
CA TYR A 4 10.43 1.82 9.55
C TYR A 4 11.45 2.95 9.57
N ASN A 5 11.19 4.00 8.81
CA ASN A 5 11.97 5.23 8.81
C ASN A 5 11.05 6.42 9.12
N PHE A 6 11.42 7.23 10.10
CA PHE A 6 10.71 8.45 10.46
C PHE A 6 11.47 9.67 9.92
N TYR A 7 10.74 10.57 9.30
CA TYR A 7 11.22 11.82 8.73
C TYR A 7 10.43 12.98 9.36
N GLU A 8 11.13 13.81 10.14
CA GLU A 8 10.50 14.92 10.84
C GLU A 8 10.13 16.05 9.90
N SER A 9 8.97 16.64 10.11
CA SER A 9 8.48 17.81 9.39
C SER A 9 9.35 19.05 9.68
N LYS A 10 9.66 19.84 8.66
CA LYS A 10 10.42 21.08 8.79
C LYS A 10 9.64 22.21 9.47
N ASN A 11 8.31 22.12 9.54
CA ASN A 11 7.44 23.14 10.11
C ASN A 11 6.73 22.72 11.41
N GLN A 12 7.21 21.65 12.08
CA GLN A 12 6.66 21.14 13.34
C GLN A 12 5.18 20.73 13.24
N SER A 13 4.77 20.13 12.13
CA SER A 13 3.42 19.62 11.94
C SER A 13 3.03 18.61 13.01
N LYS A 14 1.75 18.60 13.41
CA LYS A 14 1.17 17.54 14.24
C LYS A 14 0.70 16.34 13.43
N GLN A 15 0.61 16.46 12.11
CA GLN A 15 0.23 15.35 11.24
C GLN A 15 1.41 14.41 11.02
N LEU A 16 1.09 13.11 10.93
CA LEU A 16 1.99 12.04 10.57
C LEU A 16 1.40 11.22 9.42
N LEU A 17 2.01 11.28 8.25
CA LEU A 17 1.66 10.44 7.12
C LEU A 17 2.44 9.12 7.20
N VAL A 18 1.75 8.02 7.48
CA VAL A 18 2.29 6.66 7.50
C VAL A 18 2.06 6.03 6.13
N MET A 19 3.11 5.51 5.48
CA MET A 19 3.06 5.03 4.10
C MET A 19 3.42 3.55 4.00
N LEU A 20 2.49 2.73 3.48
CA LEU A 20 2.61 1.28 3.28
C LEU A 20 2.73 0.94 1.80
N HIS A 21 3.83 0.31 1.41
CA HIS A 21 4.14 -0.06 0.03
C HIS A 21 3.33 -1.25 -0.52
N GLY A 22 3.43 -1.49 -1.83
CA GLY A 22 2.84 -2.64 -2.51
C GLY A 22 3.69 -3.91 -2.48
N PHE A 23 3.17 -5.02 -3.03
CA PHE A 23 3.93 -6.28 -3.16
C PHE A 23 5.16 -6.12 -4.05
N ILE A 24 6.27 -6.81 -3.68
CA ILE A 24 7.57 -6.76 -4.37
C ILE A 24 8.16 -5.34 -4.45
N SER A 25 7.94 -4.57 -3.40
CA SER A 25 8.48 -3.23 -3.17
C SER A 25 8.85 -3.08 -1.70
N ASP A 26 9.32 -1.93 -1.30
CA ASP A 26 9.65 -1.58 0.08
C ASP A 26 9.46 -0.08 0.34
N ALA A 27 9.77 0.37 1.54
CA ALA A 27 9.66 1.78 1.96
C ALA A 27 10.41 2.75 1.05
N THR A 28 11.46 2.30 0.34
CA THR A 28 12.26 3.18 -0.54
C THR A 28 11.51 3.65 -1.77
N THR A 29 10.36 3.02 -2.13
CA THR A 29 9.51 3.50 -3.22
C THR A 29 9.05 4.94 -3.01
N TYR A 30 9.01 5.39 -1.75
CA TYR A 30 8.57 6.74 -1.37
C TYR A 30 9.71 7.75 -1.18
N HIS A 31 10.98 7.35 -1.38
CA HIS A 31 12.12 8.24 -1.12
C HIS A 31 12.07 9.57 -1.91
N SER A 32 11.59 9.53 -3.15
CA SER A 32 11.48 10.73 -3.99
C SER A 32 10.42 11.74 -3.51
N HIS A 33 9.51 11.30 -2.65
CA HIS A 33 8.41 12.12 -2.10
C HIS A 33 8.80 12.81 -0.80
N ILE A 34 9.76 12.22 -0.05
CA ILE A 34 10.08 12.64 1.32
C ILE A 34 10.43 14.12 1.39
N GLU A 35 11.33 14.60 0.51
CA GLU A 35 11.79 15.98 0.53
C GLU A 35 10.64 16.99 0.44
N ARG A 36 9.64 16.71 -0.40
CA ARG A 36 8.45 17.55 -0.57
C ARG A 36 7.47 17.41 0.57
N LEU A 37 7.22 16.18 1.02
CA LEU A 37 6.23 15.91 2.07
C LEU A 37 6.66 16.50 3.41
N VAL A 38 7.94 16.42 3.80
CA VAL A 38 8.42 16.94 5.09
C VAL A 38 8.39 18.47 5.19
N GLU A 39 8.18 19.19 4.10
CA GLU A 39 7.86 20.63 4.16
C GLU A 39 6.50 20.89 4.85
N HIS A 40 5.62 19.88 4.94
CA HIS A 40 4.24 20.04 5.40
C HIS A 40 3.83 19.09 6.51
N THR A 41 4.31 17.85 6.52
CA THR A 41 3.90 16.79 7.44
C THR A 41 5.09 15.93 7.87
N ASN A 42 4.98 15.26 9.03
CA ASN A 42 5.91 14.17 9.36
C ASN A 42 5.58 12.96 8.47
N VAL A 43 6.59 12.18 8.14
CA VAL A 43 6.43 10.99 7.30
C VAL A 43 7.01 9.76 8.00
N LEU A 44 6.28 8.65 7.96
CA LEU A 44 6.72 7.36 8.44
C LEU A 44 6.55 6.33 7.31
N THR A 45 7.64 5.78 6.80
CA THR A 45 7.59 4.72 5.79
C THR A 45 7.88 3.39 6.46
N ILE A 46 7.09 2.34 6.15
CA ILE A 46 7.16 1.05 6.82
C ILE A 46 7.40 -0.06 5.80
N ASP A 47 8.33 -0.97 6.10
CA ASP A 47 8.50 -2.23 5.38
C ASP A 47 7.53 -3.28 5.95
N LEU A 48 6.62 -3.77 5.12
CA LEU A 48 5.67 -4.81 5.48
C LEU A 48 6.35 -6.19 5.57
N PRO A 49 5.79 -7.16 6.32
CA PRO A 49 6.41 -8.47 6.50
C PRO A 49 6.84 -9.12 5.19
N GLY A 50 8.10 -9.53 5.15
CA GLY A 50 8.71 -10.17 3.99
C GLY A 50 9.27 -9.24 2.92
N HIS A 51 9.28 -7.93 3.15
CA HIS A 51 9.76 -6.93 2.19
C HIS A 51 10.83 -6.04 2.81
N GLY A 52 11.68 -5.48 1.95
CA GLY A 52 12.70 -4.51 2.35
C GLY A 52 13.61 -5.01 3.47
N LEU A 53 13.70 -4.23 4.53
CA LEU A 53 14.51 -4.53 5.73
C LEU A 53 13.70 -5.16 6.87
N ASP A 54 12.45 -5.62 6.59
CA ASP A 54 11.66 -6.34 7.60
C ASP A 54 12.38 -7.58 8.11
N THR A 55 12.34 -7.78 9.43
CA THR A 55 12.98 -8.89 10.13
C THR A 55 11.99 -9.83 10.81
N SER A 56 10.70 -9.78 10.46
CA SER A 56 9.69 -10.71 10.98
C SER A 56 10.13 -12.16 10.81
N SER A 57 9.95 -12.96 11.87
CA SER A 57 10.38 -14.36 11.87
C SER A 57 9.68 -15.16 10.77
N MET A 58 10.43 -16.01 10.07
CA MET A 58 9.88 -16.95 9.09
C MET A 58 8.99 -18.04 9.73
N ASP A 59 9.11 -18.24 11.04
CA ASP A 59 8.29 -19.20 11.80
C ASP A 59 6.92 -18.64 12.19
N ASP A 60 6.75 -17.30 12.15
CA ASP A 60 5.46 -16.66 12.41
C ASP A 60 4.55 -16.74 11.18
N VAL A 61 3.24 -16.77 11.41
CA VAL A 61 2.24 -16.58 10.33
C VAL A 61 1.99 -15.07 10.18
N TRP A 62 2.28 -14.54 9.00
CA TRP A 62 2.12 -13.10 8.71
C TRP A 62 0.71 -12.79 8.17
N ASP A 63 -0.32 -13.18 8.92
CA ASP A 63 -1.70 -12.83 8.55
C ASP A 63 -2.05 -11.36 8.85
N PHE A 64 -3.23 -10.93 8.43
CA PHE A 64 -3.67 -9.56 8.67
C PHE A 64 -3.74 -9.19 10.16
N PRO A 65 -4.20 -10.07 11.09
CA PRO A 65 -4.11 -9.83 12.53
C PRO A 65 -2.66 -9.67 13.03
N PHE A 66 -1.71 -10.46 12.53
CA PHE A 66 -0.30 -10.31 12.89
C PHE A 66 0.22 -8.93 12.45
N ILE A 67 -0.02 -8.55 11.19
CA ILE A 67 0.45 -7.27 10.64
C ILE A 67 -0.18 -6.10 11.42
N THR A 68 -1.47 -6.21 11.79
CA THR A 68 -2.16 -5.19 12.60
C THR A 68 -1.48 -4.99 13.94
N ARG A 69 -1.18 -6.07 14.67
CA ARG A 69 -0.44 -5.96 15.95
C ARG A 69 0.94 -5.34 15.78
N GLN A 70 1.66 -5.68 14.70
CA GLN A 70 2.97 -5.08 14.41
C GLN A 70 2.86 -3.59 14.07
N LEU A 71 1.80 -3.16 13.40
CA LEU A 71 1.51 -1.74 13.16
C LEU A 71 1.15 -1.02 14.47
N ASP A 72 0.33 -1.63 15.34
CA ASP A 72 0.03 -1.08 16.68
C ASP A 72 1.32 -0.84 17.49
N GLU A 73 2.29 -1.80 17.48
CA GLU A 73 3.58 -1.65 18.15
C GLU A 73 4.42 -0.46 17.62
N VAL A 74 4.24 -0.11 16.35
CA VAL A 74 4.89 1.07 15.76
C VAL A 74 4.11 2.33 16.11
N LEU A 75 2.80 2.36 15.85
CA LEU A 75 1.98 3.56 15.92
C LEU A 75 1.74 4.05 17.36
N ILE A 76 1.77 3.17 18.36
CA ILE A 76 1.69 3.55 19.77
C ILE A 76 2.78 4.56 20.18
N GLN A 77 3.89 4.60 19.47
CA GLN A 77 4.97 5.55 19.70
C GLN A 77 4.66 6.96 19.19
N TYR A 78 3.59 7.09 18.41
CA TYR A 78 3.21 8.31 17.69
C TYR A 78 1.82 8.83 18.07
N GLN A 79 1.28 8.45 19.23
CA GLN A 79 -0.08 8.82 19.70
C GLN A 79 -0.30 10.34 19.89
N THR A 80 0.76 11.14 19.88
CA THR A 80 0.68 12.60 19.96
C THR A 80 0.48 13.27 18.61
N TYR A 81 0.51 12.47 17.53
CA TYR A 81 0.31 12.93 16.16
C TYR A 81 -1.09 12.58 15.66
N ASP A 82 -1.59 13.39 14.75
CA ASP A 82 -2.76 13.07 13.93
C ASP A 82 -2.30 12.14 12.81
N VAL A 83 -2.62 10.84 12.94
CA VAL A 83 -2.08 9.79 12.07
C VAL A 83 -2.94 9.61 10.83
N PHE A 84 -2.36 9.81 9.66
CA PHE A 84 -2.93 9.52 8.35
C PHE A 84 -2.25 8.28 7.77
N LEU A 85 -3.04 7.24 7.44
CA LEU A 85 -2.50 5.97 6.95
C LEU A 85 -2.71 5.85 5.44
N LEU A 86 -1.62 5.89 4.69
CA LEU A 86 -1.61 5.68 3.24
C LEU A 86 -1.18 4.25 2.92
N GLY A 87 -1.94 3.57 2.06
CA GLY A 87 -1.55 2.26 1.57
C GLY A 87 -1.69 2.12 0.06
N TYR A 88 -0.62 1.68 -0.60
CA TYR A 88 -0.61 1.33 -2.01
C TYR A 88 -0.87 -0.15 -2.24
N SER A 89 -1.87 -0.50 -3.04
CA SER A 89 -2.16 -1.86 -3.50
C SER A 89 -2.23 -2.88 -2.35
N MET A 90 -1.21 -3.70 -2.11
CA MET A 90 -1.09 -4.59 -0.95
C MET A 90 -1.11 -3.81 0.37
N GLY A 91 -0.33 -2.73 0.46
CA GLY A 91 -0.34 -1.83 1.62
C GLY A 91 -1.71 -1.20 1.87
N GLY A 92 -2.47 -0.91 0.80
CA GLY A 92 -3.84 -0.41 0.91
C GLY A 92 -4.81 -1.43 1.49
N ARG A 93 -4.62 -2.73 1.19
CA ARG A 93 -5.38 -3.82 1.82
C ARG A 93 -5.09 -3.92 3.31
N VAL A 94 -3.82 -3.77 3.67
CA VAL A 94 -3.38 -3.72 5.08
C VAL A 94 -3.97 -2.49 5.77
N ALA A 95 -3.91 -1.32 5.13
CA ALA A 95 -4.45 -0.07 5.68
C ALA A 95 -5.97 -0.15 5.91
N LEU A 96 -6.75 -0.71 4.97
CA LEU A 96 -8.18 -0.95 5.14
C LEU A 96 -8.47 -1.91 6.29
N TYR A 97 -7.71 -3.00 6.40
CA TYR A 97 -7.89 -3.94 7.51
C TYR A 97 -7.55 -3.27 8.84
N TYR A 98 -6.47 -2.49 8.88
CA TYR A 98 -6.07 -1.73 10.06
C TYR A 98 -7.11 -0.70 10.49
N ALA A 99 -7.69 0.04 9.55
CA ALA A 99 -8.73 1.04 9.86
C ALA A 99 -9.98 0.44 10.52
N ILE A 100 -10.22 -0.88 10.35
CA ILE A 100 -11.35 -1.60 10.97
C ILE A 100 -10.95 -2.29 12.27
N HIS A 101 -9.73 -2.79 12.39
CA HIS A 101 -9.30 -3.71 13.44
C HIS A 101 -8.10 -3.25 14.27
N GLY A 102 -7.43 -2.16 13.89
CA GLY A 102 -6.30 -1.59 14.62
C GLY A 102 -6.72 -0.95 15.94
N ASN A 103 -5.79 -0.84 16.86
CA ASN A 103 -6.04 -0.25 18.18
C ASN A 103 -5.72 1.24 18.24
N GLU A 104 -4.80 1.72 17.40
CA GLU A 104 -4.43 3.13 17.40
C GLU A 104 -5.37 3.94 16.50
N THR A 105 -5.72 5.14 16.95
CA THR A 105 -6.65 6.02 16.24
C THR A 105 -6.01 6.60 14.98
N LEU A 106 -6.75 6.54 13.87
CA LEU A 106 -6.39 7.21 12.62
C LEU A 106 -7.22 8.48 12.45
N SER A 107 -6.58 9.55 11.96
CA SER A 107 -7.23 10.81 11.57
C SER A 107 -7.70 10.81 10.12
N GLY A 108 -7.12 9.96 9.27
CA GLY A 108 -7.54 9.79 7.89
C GLY A 108 -6.93 8.56 7.22
N LEU A 109 -7.52 8.16 6.10
CA LEU A 109 -7.12 6.98 5.32
C LEU A 109 -6.91 7.36 3.86
N LEU A 110 -5.79 6.94 3.27
CA LEU A 110 -5.47 7.18 1.88
C LEU A 110 -5.20 5.85 1.17
N LEU A 111 -5.95 5.58 0.12
CA LEU A 111 -6.01 4.28 -0.54
C LEU A 111 -5.60 4.41 -2.01
N GLU A 112 -4.40 4.00 -2.36
CA GLU A 112 -3.90 3.99 -3.73
C GLU A 112 -4.08 2.62 -4.36
N SER A 113 -4.91 2.53 -5.42
CA SER A 113 -5.05 1.35 -6.28
C SER A 113 -5.27 0.04 -5.49
N THR A 114 -6.22 0.02 -4.56
CA THR A 114 -6.45 -1.12 -3.66
C THR A 114 -7.89 -1.62 -3.66
N SER A 115 -8.19 -2.64 -2.86
CA SER A 115 -9.52 -3.25 -2.75
C SER A 115 -9.81 -3.71 -1.32
N ALA A 116 -11.09 -3.89 -1.01
CA ALA A 116 -11.55 -4.43 0.28
C ALA A 116 -11.63 -5.99 0.32
N GLY A 117 -10.85 -6.64 -0.54
CA GLY A 117 -10.83 -8.11 -0.64
C GLY A 117 -11.75 -8.64 -1.75
N ILE A 118 -11.75 -9.96 -1.93
CA ILE A 118 -12.56 -10.68 -2.91
C ILE A 118 -13.86 -11.11 -2.24
N GLN A 119 -15.00 -10.78 -2.87
CA GLN A 119 -16.34 -11.07 -2.32
C GLN A 119 -16.78 -12.50 -2.58
N ASP A 120 -16.54 -13.01 -3.78
CA ASP A 120 -16.89 -14.38 -4.16
C ASP A 120 -15.88 -15.39 -3.63
N GLU A 121 -16.33 -16.41 -2.92
CA GLU A 121 -15.45 -17.42 -2.32
C GLU A 121 -14.75 -18.30 -3.38
N THR A 122 -15.38 -18.54 -4.54
CA THR A 122 -14.73 -19.27 -5.64
C THR A 122 -13.57 -18.48 -6.23
N ASP A 123 -13.81 -17.21 -6.51
CA ASP A 123 -12.77 -16.28 -7.01
C ASP A 123 -11.63 -16.13 -5.99
N LYS A 124 -11.97 -16.13 -4.70
CA LYS A 124 -11.00 -16.05 -3.61
C LYS A 124 -10.10 -17.29 -3.55
N VAL A 125 -10.70 -18.49 -3.67
CA VAL A 125 -9.95 -19.75 -3.73
C VAL A 125 -9.06 -19.81 -4.97
N GLU A 126 -9.58 -19.43 -6.14
CA GLU A 126 -8.78 -19.37 -7.38
C GLU A 126 -7.61 -18.38 -7.22
N ARG A 127 -7.85 -17.23 -6.61
CA ARG A 127 -6.80 -16.27 -6.35
C ARG A 127 -5.74 -16.78 -5.38
N ALA A 128 -6.12 -17.50 -4.34
CA ALA A 128 -5.18 -18.14 -3.42
C ALA A 128 -4.29 -19.18 -4.14
N GLN A 129 -4.85 -19.92 -5.09
CA GLN A 129 -4.09 -20.85 -5.93
C GLN A 129 -3.09 -20.12 -6.85
N VAL A 130 -3.48 -18.98 -7.42
CA VAL A 130 -2.58 -18.12 -8.21
C VAL A 130 -1.46 -17.56 -7.33
N ASP A 131 -1.75 -17.09 -6.13
CA ASP A 131 -0.75 -16.57 -5.21
C ASP A 131 0.22 -17.69 -4.76
N ALA A 132 -0.28 -18.90 -4.50
CA ALA A 132 0.54 -20.08 -4.19
C ALA A 132 1.43 -20.51 -5.39
N ALA A 133 0.92 -20.44 -6.61
CA ALA A 133 1.71 -20.73 -7.81
C ALA A 133 2.84 -19.70 -8.00
N ARG A 134 2.56 -18.43 -7.79
CA ARG A 134 3.56 -17.34 -7.80
C ARG A 134 4.63 -17.53 -6.73
N ALA A 135 4.23 -17.93 -5.53
CA ALA A 135 5.16 -18.25 -4.44
C ALA A 135 6.12 -19.39 -4.86
N LYS A 136 5.62 -20.44 -5.52
CA LYS A 136 6.46 -21.52 -6.05
C LYS A 136 7.45 -21.03 -7.12
N VAL A 137 7.05 -20.10 -8.00
CA VAL A 137 7.97 -19.51 -8.98
C VAL A 137 9.12 -18.80 -8.26
N LEU A 138 8.84 -17.99 -7.23
CA LEU A 138 9.86 -17.33 -6.43
C LEU A 138 10.84 -18.33 -5.79
N GLU A 139 10.34 -19.43 -5.24
CA GLU A 139 11.16 -20.42 -4.54
C GLU A 139 12.00 -21.31 -5.51
N ILE A 140 11.46 -21.66 -6.66
CA ILE A 140 12.07 -22.64 -7.57
C ILE A 140 12.88 -21.94 -8.66
N ALA A 141 12.31 -20.90 -9.28
CA ALA A 141 12.91 -20.21 -10.41
C ALA A 141 13.68 -18.93 -10.01
N GLY A 142 13.44 -18.43 -8.78
CA GLY A 142 14.11 -17.27 -8.22
C GLY A 142 13.50 -15.93 -8.62
N LEU A 143 14.05 -14.90 -8.02
CA LEU A 143 13.51 -13.54 -8.12
C LEU A 143 13.58 -12.96 -9.52
N ASP A 144 14.67 -13.20 -10.26
CA ASP A 144 14.86 -12.62 -11.60
C ASP A 144 13.79 -13.12 -12.59
N ILE A 145 13.51 -14.41 -12.61
CA ILE A 145 12.46 -14.99 -13.45
C ILE A 145 11.09 -14.45 -13.05
N PHE A 146 10.83 -14.38 -11.74
CA PHE A 146 9.59 -13.84 -11.23
C PHE A 146 9.39 -12.36 -11.62
N VAL A 147 10.40 -11.51 -11.45
CA VAL A 147 10.34 -10.08 -11.79
C VAL A 147 10.11 -9.90 -13.30
N ASN A 148 10.82 -10.68 -14.14
CA ASN A 148 10.64 -10.62 -15.58
C ASN A 148 9.18 -10.90 -16.02
N ASP A 149 8.48 -11.80 -15.35
CA ASP A 149 7.09 -12.10 -15.66
C ASP A 149 6.11 -11.14 -14.96
N TRP A 150 6.45 -10.69 -13.75
CA TRP A 150 5.67 -9.72 -13.00
C TRP A 150 5.53 -8.39 -13.74
N GLU A 151 6.63 -7.88 -14.31
CA GLU A 151 6.65 -6.64 -15.07
C GLU A 151 5.79 -6.65 -16.33
N LYS A 152 5.51 -7.84 -16.90
CA LYS A 152 4.67 -8.02 -18.08
C LYS A 152 3.17 -8.04 -17.78
N LEU A 153 2.78 -8.09 -16.50
CA LEU A 153 1.36 -8.09 -16.14
C LEU A 153 0.65 -6.85 -16.72
N PRO A 154 -0.58 -7.00 -17.22
CA PRO A 154 -1.36 -5.89 -17.77
C PRO A 154 -1.45 -4.69 -16.82
N LEU A 155 -1.40 -4.94 -15.52
CA LEU A 155 -1.41 -3.96 -14.43
C LEU A 155 -0.28 -2.92 -14.53
N PHE A 156 0.89 -3.32 -15.07
CA PHE A 156 2.08 -2.47 -15.17
C PHE A 156 2.39 -2.00 -16.59
N ARG A 157 1.45 -2.20 -17.54
CA ARG A 157 1.67 -1.81 -18.94
C ARG A 157 1.96 -0.32 -19.10
N SER A 158 1.36 0.55 -18.29
CA SER A 158 1.61 2.00 -18.30
C SER A 158 3.06 2.35 -18.00
N GLN A 159 3.76 1.55 -17.19
CA GLN A 159 5.16 1.77 -16.82
C GLN A 159 6.12 1.67 -18.01
N TYR A 160 5.75 1.01 -19.11
CA TYR A 160 6.58 0.96 -20.32
C TYR A 160 6.80 2.32 -20.96
N ASN A 161 5.92 3.31 -20.68
CA ASN A 161 6.01 4.67 -21.20
C ASN A 161 6.84 5.60 -20.30
N LEU A 162 7.29 5.14 -19.14
CA LEU A 162 8.13 5.91 -18.22
C LEU A 162 9.55 6.05 -18.77
N ALA A 163 10.25 7.08 -18.33
CA ALA A 163 11.66 7.27 -18.63
C ALA A 163 12.50 6.03 -18.25
N PRO A 164 13.53 5.68 -19.01
CA PRO A 164 14.35 4.48 -18.75
C PRO A 164 14.90 4.41 -17.33
N GLU A 165 15.29 5.57 -16.77
CA GLU A 165 15.85 5.70 -15.42
C GLU A 165 14.81 5.31 -14.36
N ILE A 166 13.56 5.74 -14.53
CA ILE A 166 12.46 5.40 -13.62
C ILE A 166 12.16 3.90 -13.71
N ARG A 167 12.08 3.34 -14.91
CA ARG A 167 11.88 1.89 -15.11
C ARG A 167 12.99 1.07 -14.47
N GLN A 168 14.24 1.52 -14.61
CA GLN A 168 15.38 0.86 -13.97
C GLN A 168 15.31 0.95 -12.44
N SER A 169 14.90 2.08 -11.89
CA SER A 169 14.72 2.26 -10.45
C SER A 169 13.64 1.30 -9.91
N ILE A 170 12.48 1.20 -10.58
CA ILE A 170 11.43 0.25 -10.24
C ILE A 170 11.97 -1.19 -10.24
N ARG A 171 12.69 -1.57 -11.31
CA ARG A 171 13.27 -2.91 -11.41
C ARG A 171 14.29 -3.18 -10.31
N ASN A 172 15.17 -2.22 -10.02
CA ASN A 172 16.17 -2.36 -8.97
C ASN A 172 15.51 -2.57 -7.59
N ASN A 173 14.46 -1.81 -7.27
CA ASN A 173 13.70 -1.99 -6.03
C ASN A 173 13.11 -3.42 -5.96
N ARG A 174 12.51 -3.92 -7.05
CA ARG A 174 11.99 -5.30 -7.14
C ARG A 174 13.08 -6.36 -6.97
N MET A 175 14.25 -6.15 -7.57
CA MET A 175 15.38 -7.09 -7.54
C MET A 175 16.14 -7.10 -6.22
N ASN A 176 15.92 -6.11 -5.34
CA ASN A 176 16.51 -6.06 -4.01
C ASN A 176 15.72 -6.86 -2.96
N GLN A 177 14.63 -7.51 -3.34
CA GLN A 177 13.80 -8.27 -2.41
C GLN A 177 14.32 -9.69 -2.21
N ASP A 178 13.92 -10.32 -1.10
CA ASP A 178 14.20 -11.74 -0.83
C ASP A 178 13.09 -12.64 -1.37
N ALA A 179 13.44 -13.57 -2.27
CA ALA A 179 12.47 -14.43 -2.95
C ALA A 179 11.68 -15.33 -1.99
N HIS A 180 12.34 -15.88 -0.94
CA HIS A 180 11.67 -16.77 0.02
C HIS A 180 10.73 -16.01 0.92
N ARG A 181 11.12 -14.82 1.34
CA ARG A 181 10.27 -13.94 2.15
C ARG A 181 9.06 -13.44 1.35
N LEU A 182 9.25 -13.05 0.09
CA LEU A 182 8.14 -12.70 -0.82
C LEU A 182 7.18 -13.88 -1.05
N ALA A 183 7.71 -15.09 -1.22
CA ALA A 183 6.91 -16.30 -1.40
C ALA A 183 6.02 -16.56 -0.15
N LYS A 184 6.59 -16.38 1.05
CA LYS A 184 5.84 -16.47 2.29
C LYS A 184 4.77 -15.37 2.38
N ALA A 185 5.09 -14.13 2.05
CA ALA A 185 4.14 -13.02 2.04
C ALA A 185 2.92 -13.31 1.16
N LEU A 186 3.13 -13.91 -0.05
CA LEU A 186 2.01 -14.34 -0.92
C LEU A 186 1.14 -15.41 -0.28
N ARG A 187 1.72 -16.34 0.47
CA ARG A 187 0.98 -17.43 1.14
C ARG A 187 0.23 -16.95 2.37
N ASP A 188 0.80 -16.01 3.12
CA ASP A 188 0.26 -15.63 4.41
C ASP A 188 -0.78 -14.49 4.29
N TYR A 189 -0.52 -13.46 3.45
CA TYR A 189 -1.41 -12.30 3.28
C TYR A 189 -1.55 -11.82 1.83
N GLY A 190 -1.32 -12.73 0.87
CA GLY A 190 -1.67 -12.51 -0.54
C GLY A 190 -3.15 -12.11 -0.70
N THR A 191 -3.53 -11.66 -1.90
CA THR A 191 -4.90 -11.18 -2.14
C THR A 191 -5.96 -12.26 -1.88
N GLY A 192 -5.64 -13.55 -2.14
CA GLY A 192 -6.54 -14.67 -1.88
C GLY A 192 -6.74 -14.97 -0.39
N HIS A 193 -5.84 -14.51 0.48
CA HIS A 193 -5.91 -14.68 1.94
C HIS A 193 -6.53 -13.50 2.68
N MET A 194 -6.76 -12.38 1.97
CA MET A 194 -7.40 -11.22 2.56
C MET A 194 -8.83 -11.52 3.02
N PRO A 195 -9.22 -11.16 4.27
CA PRO A 195 -10.62 -11.18 4.66
C PRO A 195 -11.48 -10.29 3.75
N ASN A 196 -12.72 -10.68 3.51
CA ASN A 196 -13.68 -9.84 2.80
C ASN A 196 -14.15 -8.71 3.73
N LEU A 197 -13.74 -7.46 3.42
CA LEU A 197 -14.05 -6.29 4.25
C LEU A 197 -15.23 -5.46 3.72
N TRP A 198 -15.83 -5.82 2.58
CA TRP A 198 -16.84 -4.99 1.93
C TRP A 198 -18.03 -4.66 2.83
N SER A 199 -18.50 -5.62 3.64
CA SER A 199 -19.60 -5.38 4.59
C SER A 199 -19.21 -4.54 5.82
N HIS A 200 -17.92 -4.32 6.04
CA HIS A 200 -17.38 -3.58 7.18
C HIS A 200 -16.96 -2.14 6.82
N LEU A 201 -16.93 -1.78 5.53
CA LEU A 201 -16.48 -0.46 5.09
C LEU A 201 -17.31 0.68 5.70
N SER A 202 -18.61 0.48 5.89
CA SER A 202 -19.48 1.47 6.52
C SER A 202 -19.17 1.75 8.01
N SER A 203 -18.30 0.95 8.65
CA SER A 203 -17.81 1.23 10.00
C SER A 203 -16.66 2.23 10.03
N ILE A 204 -15.97 2.44 8.90
CA ILE A 204 -14.91 3.44 8.76
C ILE A 204 -15.57 4.81 8.65
N ARG A 205 -15.29 5.69 9.63
CA ARG A 205 -15.89 7.03 9.75
C ARG A 205 -14.90 8.17 9.58
N ILE A 206 -13.63 7.82 9.40
CA ILE A 206 -12.57 8.79 9.16
C ILE A 206 -12.57 9.24 7.70
N PRO A 207 -12.19 10.48 7.39
CA PRO A 207 -12.01 10.96 6.02
C PRO A 207 -11.14 9.99 5.23
N THR A 208 -11.59 9.61 4.03
CA THR A 208 -10.89 8.62 3.20
C THR A 208 -10.69 9.13 1.77
N LEU A 209 -9.45 9.24 1.36
CA LEU A 209 -9.07 9.56 -0.01
C LEU A 209 -8.79 8.28 -0.80
N ILE A 210 -9.45 8.12 -1.96
CA ILE A 210 -9.26 6.97 -2.85
C ILE A 210 -8.58 7.45 -4.14
N LEU A 211 -7.39 6.92 -4.42
CA LEU A 211 -6.61 7.27 -5.62
C LEU A 211 -6.60 6.12 -6.61
N VAL A 212 -6.97 6.40 -7.87
CA VAL A 212 -6.96 5.42 -8.95
C VAL A 212 -6.39 6.03 -10.23
N GLY A 213 -5.58 5.28 -10.96
CA GLY A 213 -5.06 5.69 -12.25
C GLY A 213 -6.05 5.38 -13.38
N GLU A 214 -6.23 6.31 -14.31
CA GLU A 214 -7.18 6.20 -15.44
C GLU A 214 -6.97 4.94 -16.29
N LYS A 215 -5.71 4.51 -16.45
CA LYS A 215 -5.36 3.35 -17.27
C LYS A 215 -5.60 2.01 -16.56
N ASP A 216 -5.76 2.03 -15.24
CA ASP A 216 -6.11 0.85 -14.45
C ASP A 216 -7.61 0.69 -14.32
N LYS A 217 -8.27 0.27 -15.39
CA LYS A 217 -9.74 0.18 -15.48
C LYS A 217 -10.36 -0.67 -14.37
N LYS A 218 -9.66 -1.73 -13.95
CA LYS A 218 -10.12 -2.59 -12.86
C LYS A 218 -10.21 -1.81 -11.55
N PHE A 219 -9.15 -1.09 -11.19
CA PHE A 219 -9.12 -0.36 -9.93
C PHE A 219 -9.92 0.95 -9.97
N VAL A 220 -10.16 1.54 -11.16
CA VAL A 220 -11.17 2.60 -11.32
C VAL A 220 -12.56 2.11 -10.89
N GLN A 221 -12.97 0.90 -11.31
CA GLN A 221 -14.25 0.30 -10.91
C GLN A 221 -14.29 -0.05 -9.42
N ILE A 222 -13.22 -0.66 -8.90
CA ILE A 222 -13.10 -1.00 -7.47
C ILE A 222 -13.12 0.28 -6.62
N GLY A 223 -12.40 1.33 -7.02
CA GLY A 223 -12.39 2.61 -6.32
C GLY A 223 -13.79 3.26 -6.26
N GLN A 224 -14.58 3.13 -7.34
CA GLN A 224 -15.99 3.57 -7.32
C GLN A 224 -16.83 2.76 -6.34
N GLN A 225 -16.59 1.45 -6.25
CA GLN A 225 -17.29 0.61 -5.27
C GLN A 225 -16.87 0.96 -3.82
N LEU A 226 -15.58 1.21 -3.57
CA LEU A 226 -15.10 1.66 -2.26
C LEU A 226 -15.79 2.98 -1.85
N GLU A 227 -15.80 3.98 -2.73
CA GLU A 227 -16.46 5.27 -2.50
C GLU A 227 -17.96 5.11 -2.17
N ASN A 228 -18.65 4.18 -2.82
CA ASN A 228 -20.07 3.92 -2.58
C ASN A 228 -20.36 3.24 -1.22
N HIS A 229 -19.36 2.59 -0.59
CA HIS A 229 -19.53 1.85 0.66
C HIS A 229 -18.94 2.56 1.88
N LEU A 230 -17.97 3.45 1.68
CA LEU A 230 -17.40 4.29 2.72
C LEU A 230 -18.34 5.47 3.01
N GLN A 231 -18.38 5.94 4.25
CA GLN A 231 -19.31 7.00 4.65
C GLN A 231 -18.78 8.39 4.30
N ASP A 232 -17.49 8.60 4.54
CA ASP A 232 -16.79 9.86 4.28
C ASP A 232 -15.60 9.56 3.38
N SER A 233 -15.83 9.66 2.06
CA SER A 233 -14.77 9.33 1.10
C SER A 233 -14.88 10.16 -0.16
N HIS A 234 -13.71 10.42 -0.75
CA HIS A 234 -13.57 11.09 -2.02
C HIS A 234 -12.63 10.31 -2.94
N LYS A 235 -13.10 10.03 -4.17
CA LYS A 235 -12.28 9.34 -5.17
C LYS A 235 -11.70 10.31 -6.18
N VAL A 236 -10.39 10.30 -6.33
CA VAL A 236 -9.65 11.03 -7.36
C VAL A 236 -9.12 10.05 -8.40
N GLN A 237 -9.44 10.29 -9.67
CA GLN A 237 -8.91 9.55 -10.80
C GLN A 237 -7.86 10.38 -11.52
N ILE A 238 -6.61 9.90 -11.51
CA ILE A 238 -5.48 10.60 -12.11
C ILE A 238 -5.34 10.19 -13.59
N SER A 239 -5.30 11.20 -14.47
CA SER A 239 -5.23 10.98 -15.92
C SER A 239 -3.87 10.44 -16.35
N ASN A 240 -3.88 9.60 -17.41
CA ASN A 240 -2.67 9.08 -18.07
C ASN A 240 -1.75 8.18 -17.23
N VAL A 241 -2.10 7.82 -16.00
CA VAL A 241 -1.36 6.90 -15.14
C VAL A 241 -2.09 5.57 -14.96
N GLY A 242 -1.34 4.54 -14.57
CA GLY A 242 -1.85 3.19 -14.30
C GLY A 242 -1.93 2.90 -12.80
N HIS A 243 -1.47 1.70 -12.42
CA HIS A 243 -1.63 1.16 -11.07
C HIS A 243 -0.74 1.81 -10.01
N THR A 244 0.44 2.32 -10.39
CA THR A 244 1.46 2.83 -9.45
C THR A 244 1.56 4.34 -9.58
N ILE A 245 0.57 5.05 -9.03
CA ILE A 245 0.40 6.50 -9.24
C ILE A 245 1.60 7.27 -8.69
N HIS A 246 2.04 6.95 -7.47
CA HIS A 246 3.17 7.61 -6.80
C HIS A 246 4.48 7.54 -7.61
N VAL A 247 4.63 6.57 -8.51
CA VAL A 247 5.79 6.46 -9.40
C VAL A 247 5.52 7.04 -10.79
N GLU A 248 4.29 6.85 -11.30
CA GLU A 248 3.92 7.23 -12.67
C GLU A 248 3.66 8.73 -12.81
N ASP A 249 3.17 9.40 -11.75
CA ASP A 249 3.02 10.85 -11.65
C ASP A 249 3.24 11.32 -10.21
N SER A 250 4.51 11.36 -9.80
CA SER A 250 4.90 11.71 -8.43
C SER A 250 4.47 13.13 -8.04
N THR A 251 4.45 14.06 -8.98
CA THR A 251 4.10 15.47 -8.72
C THR A 251 2.61 15.61 -8.41
N GLU A 252 1.75 14.98 -9.20
CA GLU A 252 0.30 15.01 -8.99
C GLU A 252 -0.06 14.23 -7.73
N PHE A 253 0.57 13.07 -7.51
CA PHE A 253 0.41 12.29 -6.27
C PHE A 253 0.66 13.14 -5.03
N ASP A 254 1.83 13.78 -4.91
CA ASP A 254 2.17 14.62 -3.77
C ASP A 254 1.20 15.79 -3.61
N THR A 255 0.77 16.41 -4.71
CA THR A 255 -0.15 17.55 -4.69
C THR A 255 -1.50 17.16 -4.10
N ILE A 256 -2.03 16.00 -4.50
CA ILE A 256 -3.31 15.49 -4.00
C ILE A 256 -3.20 15.09 -2.52
N ILE A 257 -2.13 14.37 -2.13
CA ILE A 257 -1.89 13.98 -0.73
C ILE A 257 -1.82 15.21 0.18
N LEU A 258 -1.02 16.21 -0.20
CA LEU A 258 -0.88 17.44 0.58
C LEU A 258 -2.16 18.27 0.61
N GLY A 259 -2.95 18.24 -0.46
CA GLY A 259 -4.29 18.85 -0.51
C GLY A 259 -5.20 18.23 0.54
N PHE A 260 -5.31 16.91 0.55
CA PHE A 260 -6.12 16.17 1.53
C PHE A 260 -5.68 16.44 2.97
N LEU A 261 -4.39 16.34 3.28
CA LEU A 261 -3.86 16.61 4.61
C LEU A 261 -4.16 18.03 5.10
N LYS A 262 -4.19 19.01 4.19
CA LYS A 262 -4.48 20.41 4.51
C LYS A 262 -5.96 20.66 4.77
N GLU A 263 -6.86 19.98 4.06
CA GLU A 263 -8.31 20.06 4.29
C GLU A 263 -8.64 19.58 5.70
N GLU A 264 -8.07 18.45 6.10
CA GLU A 264 -8.27 17.84 7.42
C GLU A 264 -7.60 18.60 8.59
N GLN A 265 -6.79 19.63 8.31
CA GLN A 265 -6.26 20.54 9.36
C GLN A 265 -7.24 21.62 9.76
N ASN A 266 -8.21 21.93 8.89
CA ASN A 266 -9.10 23.09 9.07
C ASN A 266 -10.48 22.73 9.65
N ASP A 267 -10.76 21.44 9.79
CA ASP A 267 -11.96 20.89 10.41
C ASP A 267 -11.71 20.47 11.87
#